data_58e837052e6397238088afd79c2d1f22
#
_entry.id   58e837052e6397238088afd79c2d1f22
#
_cell.length_a   1.000
_cell.length_b   1.000
_cell.length_c   1.000
_cell.angle_alpha   90.00
_cell.angle_beta   90.00
_cell.angle_gamma   90.00
#
_symmetry.space_group_name_H-M   'P 1'
#
loop_
_entity.id
_entity.type
_entity.pdbx_description
1 polymer ?
#
loop_
_entity_poly.entity_id
_entity_poly.type
_entity_poly.pdbx_seq_one_letter_code
_entity_poly.pdbx_strand_id
1 'polypeptide(L)'
;MKGTDKVPIDYIIEICLKMQGRKIMILKATTGSGKSTVMPAKLAEFFPGKILSLQPRVFNAIDLPNRILEHYKMFKMGENIGYKTGNKQVEAETGVMFYTNGSFSKMLETMTDDDICEYSIIILDEAHELDLLALFLHYRFKKFLDESGYRSDSPIFIVTSATFDQHHFAKYYGTENIYEVEGYTYPIEERFLKYDTENYYTETANVIATLPDPGDVLVFVAGQAEMDNVRRELVRRDIPDEAILELNKAIIDKGDKRFTKIFMSAEEMGVKRKIILATNVGETGITYPYLKIVVDTGYHKNNLYHCDYDVYTLKNEPISWFSAQQRKGRVGRESPGIFYGIYSEETYRKLDQTPTVKIYQDNIDA
;
A
#
# COMPACT_ATOMS: atom_id res chain seq x y z
N MET A 1 -6.34 -23.96 -15.90
CA MET A 1 -5.86 -22.56 -15.81
C MET A 1 -4.36 -22.59 -15.98
N LYS A 2 -3.80 -21.93 -17.01
CA LYS A 2 -2.34 -21.74 -17.10
C LYS A 2 -1.94 -20.82 -15.96
N GLY A 3 -0.97 -21.25 -15.13
CA GLY A 3 -0.39 -20.38 -14.10
C GLY A 3 0.22 -19.16 -14.79
N THR A 4 0.05 -17.98 -14.18
CA THR A 4 0.72 -16.77 -14.65
C THR A 4 2.23 -16.95 -14.45
N ASP A 5 3.00 -16.88 -15.53
CA ASP A 5 4.46 -16.94 -15.44
C ASP A 5 4.95 -15.68 -14.70
N LYS A 6 5.85 -15.87 -13.74
CA LYS A 6 6.53 -14.77 -13.06
C LYS A 6 7.53 -14.14 -14.02
N VAL A 7 7.46 -12.82 -14.16
CA VAL A 7 8.29 -12.08 -15.11
C VAL A 7 9.02 -10.91 -14.44
N PRO A 8 10.23 -10.55 -14.89
CA PRO A 8 10.91 -9.35 -14.41
C PRO A 8 10.22 -8.07 -14.94
N ILE A 9 10.44 -6.94 -14.27
CA ILE A 9 9.89 -5.63 -14.70
C ILE A 9 10.30 -5.30 -16.14
N ASP A 10 11.51 -5.63 -16.56
CA ASP A 10 11.99 -5.35 -17.92
C ASP A 10 11.12 -6.04 -19.00
N TYR A 11 10.61 -7.22 -18.70
CA TYR A 11 9.69 -7.90 -19.60
C TYR A 11 8.34 -7.17 -19.71
N ILE A 12 7.87 -6.56 -18.63
CA ILE A 12 6.65 -5.72 -18.67
C ILE A 12 6.84 -4.53 -19.61
N ILE A 13 8.03 -3.90 -19.62
CA ILE A 13 8.35 -2.80 -20.52
C ILE A 13 8.31 -3.27 -21.98
N GLU A 14 8.89 -4.44 -22.27
CA GLU A 14 8.83 -5.03 -23.61
C GLU A 14 7.40 -5.32 -24.08
N ILE A 15 6.53 -5.78 -23.17
CA ILE A 15 5.12 -5.98 -23.47
C ILE A 15 4.44 -4.66 -23.80
N CYS A 16 4.68 -3.61 -22.99
CA CYS A 16 4.12 -2.28 -23.23
C CYS A 16 4.53 -1.74 -24.61
N LEU A 17 5.80 -1.91 -24.99
CA LEU A 17 6.31 -1.46 -26.31
C LEU A 17 5.67 -2.20 -27.50
N LYS A 18 5.22 -3.43 -27.29
CA LYS A 18 4.62 -4.27 -28.34
C LYS A 18 3.08 -4.26 -28.32
N MET A 19 2.46 -3.59 -27.32
CA MET A 19 1.02 -3.64 -27.11
C MET A 19 0.28 -2.88 -28.20
N GLN A 20 -0.72 -3.53 -28.80
CA GLN A 20 -1.58 -2.97 -29.84
C GLN A 20 -3.06 -3.18 -29.49
N GLY A 21 -3.94 -2.44 -30.13
CA GLY A 21 -5.38 -2.52 -29.90
C GLY A 21 -5.76 -1.93 -28.53
N ARG A 22 -6.56 -2.68 -27.79
CA ARG A 22 -6.98 -2.29 -26.43
C ARG A 22 -5.85 -2.48 -25.44
N LYS A 23 -5.25 -1.37 -25.00
CA LYS A 23 -3.99 -1.36 -24.26
C LYS A 23 -4.24 -1.41 -22.76
N ILE A 24 -4.51 -2.58 -22.23
CA ILE A 24 -4.72 -2.81 -20.78
C ILE A 24 -4.01 -4.07 -20.31
N MET A 25 -3.37 -4.03 -19.14
CA MET A 25 -2.82 -5.21 -18.45
C MET A 25 -3.08 -5.16 -16.95
N ILE A 26 -3.14 -6.34 -16.36
CA ILE A 26 -3.26 -6.55 -14.92
C ILE A 26 -1.95 -7.13 -14.41
N LEU A 27 -1.33 -6.44 -13.43
CA LEU A 27 -0.09 -6.88 -12.81
C LEU A 27 -0.32 -7.29 -11.37
N LYS A 28 -0.09 -8.55 -11.07
CA LYS A 28 0.12 -8.99 -9.69
C LYS A 28 1.59 -8.77 -9.37
N ALA A 29 1.85 -7.97 -8.35
CA ALA A 29 3.21 -7.63 -7.96
C ALA A 29 3.31 -7.57 -6.44
N THR A 30 4.16 -8.41 -5.87
CA THR A 30 4.41 -8.42 -4.42
C THR A 30 5.01 -7.09 -3.97
N THR A 31 4.82 -6.76 -2.69
CA THR A 31 5.45 -5.58 -2.10
C THR A 31 6.98 -5.72 -2.22
N GLY A 32 7.66 -4.65 -2.63
CA GLY A 32 9.11 -4.68 -2.84
C GLY A 32 9.56 -5.11 -4.25
N SER A 33 8.66 -5.48 -5.14
CA SER A 33 8.99 -5.82 -6.54
C SER A 33 9.42 -4.62 -7.39
N GLY A 34 9.31 -3.39 -6.90
CA GLY A 34 9.61 -2.17 -7.67
C GLY A 34 8.45 -1.66 -8.54
N LYS A 35 7.24 -2.23 -8.41
CA LYS A 35 6.05 -1.83 -9.19
C LYS A 35 5.72 -0.34 -9.13
N SER A 36 5.94 0.30 -7.96
CA SER A 36 5.58 1.70 -7.71
C SER A 36 6.75 2.67 -7.93
N THR A 37 7.98 2.18 -8.08
CA THR A 37 9.18 3.01 -8.25
C THR A 37 9.97 2.65 -9.51
N VAL A 38 10.51 1.43 -9.56
CA VAL A 38 11.38 0.97 -10.68
C VAL A 38 10.58 0.93 -11.99
N MET A 39 9.37 0.41 -11.99
CA MET A 39 8.56 0.27 -13.21
C MET A 39 8.19 1.64 -13.81
N PRO A 40 7.60 2.62 -13.09
CA PRO A 40 7.33 3.93 -13.66
C PRO A 40 8.59 4.65 -14.14
N ALA A 41 9.71 4.55 -13.39
CA ALA A 41 10.98 5.16 -13.78
C ALA A 41 11.50 4.58 -15.10
N LYS A 42 11.55 3.26 -15.24
CA LYS A 42 11.98 2.60 -16.47
C LYS A 42 11.02 2.84 -17.63
N LEU A 43 9.71 2.85 -17.41
CA LEU A 43 8.76 3.17 -18.47
C LEU A 43 9.00 4.56 -19.04
N ALA A 44 9.36 5.55 -18.21
CA ALA A 44 9.66 6.91 -18.66
C ALA A 44 10.91 7.01 -19.55
N GLU A 45 11.80 6.03 -19.53
CA GLU A 45 12.96 5.97 -20.45
C GLU A 45 12.53 5.62 -21.89
N PHE A 46 11.44 4.88 -22.05
CA PHE A 46 11.00 4.34 -23.34
C PHE A 46 9.75 5.01 -23.91
N PHE A 47 8.93 5.63 -23.05
CA PHE A 47 7.70 6.27 -23.46
C PHE A 47 7.81 7.79 -23.33
N PRO A 48 7.79 8.53 -24.46
CA PRO A 48 7.77 9.98 -24.42
C PRO A 48 6.40 10.46 -23.89
N GLY A 49 6.38 11.60 -23.24
CA GLY A 49 5.17 12.21 -22.70
C GLY A 49 4.95 11.91 -21.22
N LYS A 50 3.70 12.00 -20.80
CA LYS A 50 3.33 11.86 -19.38
C LYS A 50 2.98 10.42 -19.03
N ILE A 51 3.55 9.94 -17.94
CA ILE A 51 3.13 8.71 -17.29
C ILE A 51 2.42 9.10 -15.99
N LEU A 52 1.20 8.65 -15.84
CA LEU A 52 0.40 8.89 -14.63
C LEU A 52 0.46 7.67 -13.72
N SER A 53 0.82 7.88 -12.46
CA SER A 53 0.73 6.86 -11.40
C SER A 53 -0.26 7.30 -10.34
N LEU A 54 -1.39 6.60 -10.24
CA LEU A 54 -2.46 6.88 -9.30
C LEU A 54 -2.25 6.13 -8.01
N GLN A 55 -2.26 6.84 -6.90
CA GLN A 55 -1.95 6.34 -5.58
C GLN A 55 -3.15 6.53 -4.64
N PRO A 56 -3.55 5.52 -3.86
CA PRO A 56 -4.67 5.67 -2.93
C PRO A 56 -4.33 6.58 -1.74
N ARG A 57 -3.04 6.79 -1.45
CA ARG A 57 -2.59 7.51 -0.25
C ARG A 57 -1.73 8.71 -0.58
N VAL A 58 -1.97 9.84 0.11
CA VAL A 58 -1.22 11.09 -0.02
C VAL A 58 0.27 10.88 0.22
N PHE A 59 0.62 10.11 1.26
CA PHE A 59 2.02 9.84 1.56
C PHE A 59 2.75 9.18 0.38
N ASN A 60 2.14 8.18 -0.25
CA ASN A 60 2.74 7.49 -1.40
C ASN A 60 2.97 8.44 -2.58
N ALA A 61 1.98 9.27 -2.88
CA ALA A 61 2.09 10.22 -3.99
C ALA A 61 3.27 11.19 -3.81
N ILE A 62 3.64 11.52 -2.58
CA ILE A 62 4.78 12.41 -2.26
C ILE A 62 6.10 11.64 -2.11
N ASP A 63 6.09 10.47 -1.50
CA ASP A 63 7.30 9.72 -1.14
C ASP A 63 7.91 8.96 -2.33
N LEU A 64 7.07 8.39 -3.20
CA LEU A 64 7.53 7.62 -4.36
C LEU A 64 8.40 8.43 -5.33
N PRO A 65 8.04 9.68 -5.71
CA PRO A 65 8.92 10.54 -6.48
C PRO A 65 10.29 10.73 -5.82
N ASN A 66 10.33 11.00 -4.51
CA ASN A 66 11.58 11.20 -3.79
C ASN A 66 12.48 9.97 -3.82
N ARG A 67 11.90 8.78 -3.66
CA ARG A 67 12.66 7.51 -3.78
C ARG A 67 13.21 7.28 -5.19
N ILE A 68 12.48 7.67 -6.22
CA ILE A 68 12.98 7.59 -7.60
C ILE A 68 14.18 8.52 -7.76
N LEU A 69 14.12 9.74 -7.23
CA LEU A 69 15.23 10.70 -7.26
C LEU A 69 16.50 10.20 -6.55
N GLU A 70 16.35 9.42 -5.49
CA GLU A 70 17.50 8.83 -4.77
C GLU A 70 18.29 7.84 -5.65
N HIS A 71 17.60 7.11 -6.52
CA HIS A 71 18.17 6.00 -7.28
C HIS A 71 18.43 6.33 -8.76
N TYR A 72 17.68 7.27 -9.33
CA TYR A 72 17.70 7.59 -10.75
C TYR A 72 18.07 9.06 -11.00
N LYS A 73 19.33 9.31 -11.30
CA LYS A 73 19.90 10.67 -11.50
C LYS A 73 19.32 11.44 -12.69
N MET A 74 18.64 10.76 -13.60
CA MET A 74 18.00 11.39 -14.76
C MET A 74 16.72 12.14 -14.41
N PHE A 75 16.11 11.86 -13.26
CA PHE A 75 14.92 12.55 -12.82
C PHE A 75 15.25 13.79 -12.01
N LYS A 76 14.41 14.83 -12.19
CA LYS A 76 14.46 16.07 -11.45
C LYS A 76 13.04 16.52 -11.10
N MET A 77 12.83 16.81 -9.83
CA MET A 77 11.53 17.28 -9.33
C MET A 77 11.09 18.57 -10.04
N GLY A 78 9.87 18.57 -10.58
CA GLY A 78 9.31 19.68 -11.32
C GLY A 78 9.72 19.76 -12.80
N GLU A 79 10.68 18.95 -13.28
CA GLU A 79 11.05 18.87 -14.69
C GLU A 79 10.42 17.63 -15.36
N ASN A 80 10.75 16.43 -14.86
CA ASN A 80 10.30 15.15 -15.44
C ASN A 80 9.80 14.14 -14.39
N ILE A 81 9.65 14.58 -13.16
CA ILE A 81 8.96 13.85 -12.12
C ILE A 81 8.23 14.85 -11.22
N GLY A 82 7.02 14.50 -10.80
CA GLY A 82 6.23 15.35 -9.94
C GLY A 82 5.12 14.62 -9.21
N TYR A 83 4.35 15.37 -8.44
CA TYR A 83 3.20 14.83 -7.73
C TYR A 83 2.08 15.84 -7.56
N LYS A 84 0.86 15.36 -7.37
CA LYS A 84 -0.31 16.16 -7.04
C LYS A 84 -1.20 15.46 -6.03
N THR A 85 -1.50 16.18 -4.97
CA THR A 85 -2.42 15.77 -3.91
C THR A 85 -3.46 16.86 -3.72
N GLY A 86 -4.44 16.66 -2.82
CA GLY A 86 -5.44 17.69 -2.53
C GLY A 86 -4.86 19.03 -2.08
N ASN A 87 -3.70 19.02 -1.39
CA ASN A 87 -3.14 20.22 -0.75
C ASN A 87 -1.73 20.58 -1.21
N LYS A 88 -1.04 19.69 -1.92
CA LYS A 88 0.36 19.89 -2.35
C LYS A 88 0.56 19.40 -3.77
N GLN A 89 1.32 20.15 -4.54
CA GLN A 89 1.69 19.74 -5.89
C GLN A 89 3.08 20.25 -6.27
N VAL A 90 3.77 19.46 -7.07
CA VAL A 90 4.92 19.85 -7.88
C VAL A 90 4.67 19.22 -9.25
N GLU A 91 4.32 20.03 -10.22
CA GLU A 91 3.99 19.55 -11.56
C GLU A 91 5.25 19.40 -12.41
N ALA A 92 5.23 18.42 -13.31
CA ALA A 92 6.24 18.19 -14.33
C ALA A 92 5.54 18.09 -15.70
N GLU A 93 6.19 18.61 -16.74
CA GLU A 93 5.61 18.64 -18.09
C GLU A 93 5.67 17.29 -18.80
N THR A 94 6.68 16.51 -18.46
CA THR A 94 6.94 15.16 -19.02
C THR A 94 7.28 14.17 -17.94
N GLY A 95 7.49 12.91 -18.29
CA GLY A 95 7.94 11.86 -17.38
C GLY A 95 6.85 11.37 -16.44
N VAL A 96 7.13 11.21 -15.15
CA VAL A 96 6.24 10.52 -14.22
C VAL A 96 5.55 11.49 -13.27
N MET A 97 4.21 11.45 -13.27
CA MET A 97 3.38 12.20 -12.34
C MET A 97 2.63 11.27 -11.39
N PHE A 98 2.80 11.50 -10.09
CA PHE A 98 2.12 10.76 -9.03
C PHE A 98 0.94 11.57 -8.50
N TYR A 99 -0.27 11.09 -8.76
CA TYR A 99 -1.49 11.73 -8.25
C TYR A 99 -2.14 10.87 -7.17
N THR A 100 -2.76 11.52 -6.19
CA THR A 100 -3.72 10.78 -5.37
C THR A 100 -5.00 10.49 -6.18
N ASN A 101 -5.66 9.36 -5.88
CA ASN A 101 -6.94 9.02 -6.51
C ASN A 101 -7.92 10.19 -6.45
N GLY A 102 -8.04 10.84 -5.27
CA GLY A 102 -8.95 11.97 -5.09
C GLY A 102 -8.58 13.24 -5.89
N SER A 103 -7.28 13.55 -6.05
CA SER A 103 -6.89 14.70 -6.87
C SER A 103 -7.13 14.46 -8.35
N PHE A 104 -6.92 13.24 -8.81
CA PHE A 104 -7.15 12.90 -10.22
C PHE A 104 -8.65 12.73 -10.54
N SER A 105 -9.44 12.17 -9.63
CA SER A 105 -10.89 12.05 -9.81
C SER A 105 -11.55 13.40 -10.08
N LYS A 106 -11.16 14.46 -9.35
CA LYS A 106 -11.65 15.82 -9.58
C LYS A 106 -11.28 16.35 -10.98
N MET A 107 -10.09 16.06 -11.46
CA MET A 107 -9.68 16.45 -12.82
C MET A 107 -10.50 15.68 -13.86
N LEU A 108 -10.69 14.39 -13.63
CA LEU A 108 -11.37 13.48 -14.55
C LEU A 108 -12.86 13.83 -14.76
N GLU A 109 -13.49 14.59 -13.85
CA GLU A 109 -14.86 15.09 -14.01
C GLU A 109 -15.02 16.00 -15.24
N THR A 110 -13.98 16.74 -15.59
CA THR A 110 -13.99 17.72 -16.71
C THR A 110 -13.14 17.27 -17.90
N MET A 111 -12.34 16.21 -17.76
CA MET A 111 -11.49 15.69 -18.82
C MET A 111 -12.31 15.00 -19.92
N THR A 112 -11.94 15.31 -21.15
CA THR A 112 -12.38 14.59 -22.35
C THR A 112 -11.54 13.34 -22.60
N ASP A 113 -11.94 12.52 -23.55
CA ASP A 113 -11.15 11.38 -24.00
C ASP A 113 -9.81 11.81 -24.64
N ASP A 114 -9.77 12.99 -25.27
CA ASP A 114 -8.53 13.54 -25.83
C ASP A 114 -7.55 13.94 -24.71
N ASP A 115 -8.03 14.50 -23.60
CA ASP A 115 -7.19 14.81 -22.45
C ASP A 115 -6.60 13.54 -21.81
N ILE A 116 -7.36 12.43 -21.83
CA ILE A 116 -6.85 11.12 -21.36
C ILE A 116 -5.74 10.61 -22.31
N CYS A 117 -5.86 10.83 -23.60
CA CYS A 117 -4.86 10.45 -24.60
C CYS A 117 -3.57 11.28 -24.55
N GLU A 118 -3.51 12.37 -23.77
CA GLU A 118 -2.24 13.07 -23.49
C GLU A 118 -1.25 12.23 -22.66
N TYR A 119 -1.75 11.22 -21.93
CA TYR A 119 -0.90 10.31 -21.19
C TYR A 119 -0.46 9.14 -22.08
N SER A 120 0.82 8.79 -21.99
CA SER A 120 1.34 7.58 -22.65
C SER A 120 0.95 6.32 -21.88
N ILE A 121 0.99 6.41 -20.55
CA ILE A 121 0.66 5.30 -19.64
C ILE A 121 -0.10 5.82 -18.42
N ILE A 122 -1.10 5.06 -17.98
CA ILE A 122 -1.83 5.31 -16.74
C ILE A 122 -1.73 4.07 -15.86
N ILE A 123 -1.14 4.22 -14.67
CA ILE A 123 -0.94 3.16 -13.69
C ILE A 123 -1.93 3.37 -12.54
N LEU A 124 -2.82 2.41 -12.32
CA LEU A 124 -3.66 2.34 -11.12
C LEU A 124 -2.94 1.44 -10.11
N ASP A 125 -2.24 2.05 -9.17
CA ASP A 125 -1.49 1.30 -8.16
C ASP A 125 -2.36 0.93 -6.96
N GLU A 126 -2.03 -0.19 -6.31
CA GLU A 126 -2.78 -0.75 -5.17
C GLU A 126 -4.29 -0.88 -5.44
N ALA A 127 -4.65 -1.35 -6.63
CA ALA A 127 -6.03 -1.42 -7.12
C ALA A 127 -6.99 -2.24 -6.22
N HIS A 128 -6.46 -3.03 -5.31
CA HIS A 128 -7.24 -3.76 -4.30
C HIS A 128 -7.78 -2.86 -3.17
N GLU A 129 -7.26 -1.64 -3.00
CA GLU A 129 -7.85 -0.65 -2.08
C GLU A 129 -9.10 -0.03 -2.73
N LEU A 130 -10.20 -0.78 -2.78
CA LEU A 130 -11.46 -0.40 -3.41
C LEU A 130 -12.27 0.56 -2.52
N ASP A 131 -11.82 1.80 -2.40
CA ASP A 131 -12.64 2.89 -1.90
C ASP A 131 -13.53 3.48 -3.02
N LEU A 132 -14.41 4.41 -2.67
CA LEU A 132 -15.35 5.02 -3.63
C LEU A 132 -14.62 5.71 -4.80
N LEU A 133 -13.51 6.40 -4.51
CA LEU A 133 -12.74 7.11 -5.54
C LEU A 133 -12.02 6.13 -6.47
N ALA A 134 -11.46 5.05 -5.92
CA ALA A 134 -10.85 3.99 -6.74
C ALA A 134 -11.90 3.34 -7.66
N LEU A 135 -13.09 3.03 -7.15
CA LEU A 135 -14.19 2.48 -7.93
C LEU A 135 -14.65 3.44 -9.05
N PHE A 136 -14.72 4.74 -8.76
CA PHE A 136 -15.01 5.76 -9.78
C PHE A 136 -13.94 5.79 -10.88
N LEU A 137 -12.64 5.73 -10.52
CA LEU A 137 -11.55 5.66 -11.49
C LEU A 137 -11.63 4.40 -12.35
N HIS A 138 -11.86 3.24 -11.73
CA HIS A 138 -12.06 1.98 -12.48
C HIS A 138 -13.23 2.07 -13.46
N TYR A 139 -14.36 2.65 -13.03
CA TYR A 139 -15.51 2.85 -13.89
C TYR A 139 -15.20 3.75 -15.08
N ARG A 140 -14.60 4.93 -14.85
CA ARG A 140 -14.27 5.91 -15.88
C ARG A 140 -13.27 5.36 -16.90
N PHE A 141 -12.24 4.65 -16.43
CA PHE A 141 -11.25 4.05 -17.33
C PHE A 141 -11.81 2.84 -18.09
N LYS A 142 -12.67 2.05 -17.47
CA LYS A 142 -13.39 0.99 -18.18
C LYS A 142 -14.25 1.56 -19.31
N LYS A 143 -15.00 2.64 -19.02
CA LYS A 143 -15.80 3.34 -20.02
C LYS A 143 -14.94 3.86 -21.17
N PHE A 144 -13.85 4.56 -20.87
CA PHE A 144 -12.90 5.03 -21.88
C PHE A 144 -12.36 3.86 -22.74
N LEU A 145 -11.92 2.77 -22.11
CA LEU A 145 -11.42 1.59 -22.83
C LEU A 145 -12.46 0.94 -23.73
N ASP A 146 -13.74 0.97 -23.37
CA ASP A 146 -14.81 0.40 -24.19
C ASP A 146 -15.19 1.32 -25.37
N GLU A 147 -15.15 2.63 -25.18
CA GLU A 147 -15.58 3.64 -26.18
C GLU A 147 -14.42 4.10 -27.07
N SER A 148 -13.25 4.33 -26.51
CA SER A 148 -12.10 4.98 -27.15
C SER A 148 -10.77 4.19 -27.05
N GLY A 149 -10.73 3.07 -26.35
CA GLY A 149 -9.49 2.33 -26.07
C GLY A 149 -8.80 1.69 -27.28
N TYR A 150 -9.42 1.71 -28.45
CA TYR A 150 -8.84 1.20 -29.71
C TYR A 150 -8.13 2.29 -30.52
N ARG A 151 -8.14 3.53 -30.08
CA ARG A 151 -7.42 4.64 -30.72
C ARG A 151 -5.91 4.36 -30.68
N SER A 152 -5.19 4.79 -31.71
CA SER A 152 -3.74 4.62 -31.81
C SER A 152 -3.00 5.38 -30.71
N ASP A 153 -3.53 6.55 -30.29
CA ASP A 153 -3.02 7.44 -29.26
C ASP A 153 -3.54 7.10 -27.83
N SER A 154 -4.40 6.07 -27.69
CA SER A 154 -4.88 5.61 -26.38
C SER A 154 -3.70 5.22 -25.47
N PRO A 155 -3.71 5.66 -24.18
CA PRO A 155 -2.68 5.25 -23.21
C PRO A 155 -2.70 3.75 -22.92
N ILE A 156 -1.58 3.25 -22.43
CA ILE A 156 -1.51 1.91 -21.84
C ILE A 156 -2.00 2.01 -20.40
N PHE A 157 -3.02 1.22 -20.05
CA PHE A 157 -3.50 1.10 -18.68
C PHE A 157 -2.82 -0.08 -17.98
N ILE A 158 -2.24 0.17 -16.82
CA ILE A 158 -1.60 -0.83 -15.98
C ILE A 158 -2.30 -0.84 -14.63
N VAL A 159 -3.02 -1.91 -14.32
CA VAL A 159 -3.67 -2.10 -13.02
C VAL A 159 -2.79 -2.98 -12.17
N THR A 160 -2.24 -2.45 -11.07
CA THR A 160 -1.35 -3.21 -10.20
C THR A 160 -2.02 -3.55 -8.88
N SER A 161 -1.77 -4.76 -8.40
CA SER A 161 -2.22 -5.21 -7.08
C SER A 161 -1.15 -6.07 -6.42
N ALA A 162 -0.94 -5.89 -5.12
CA ALA A 162 -0.02 -6.73 -4.35
C ALA A 162 -0.60 -8.12 -4.09
N THR A 163 -1.90 -8.29 -4.22
CA THR A 163 -2.59 -9.51 -3.87
C THR A 163 -3.74 -9.77 -4.83
N PHE A 164 -4.00 -10.99 -4.95
CA PHE A 164 -5.08 -11.83 -5.44
C PHE A 164 -5.95 -11.23 -6.55
N ASP A 165 -6.91 -11.75 -6.87
CA ASP A 165 -7.94 -11.79 -7.90
C ASP A 165 -7.70 -10.86 -9.11
N GLN A 166 -6.48 -11.01 -9.66
CA GLN A 166 -6.12 -10.53 -10.98
C GLN A 166 -7.17 -10.95 -12.03
N HIS A 167 -7.82 -12.10 -11.82
CA HIS A 167 -8.90 -12.58 -12.69
C HIS A 167 -10.17 -11.75 -12.57
N HIS A 168 -10.47 -11.17 -11.40
CA HIS A 168 -11.60 -10.26 -11.22
C HIS A 168 -11.40 -8.97 -12.04
N PHE A 169 -10.23 -8.34 -11.90
CA PHE A 169 -9.88 -7.17 -12.69
C PHE A 169 -9.80 -7.49 -14.18
N ALA A 170 -9.19 -8.63 -14.54
CA ALA A 170 -9.11 -9.06 -15.92
C ALA A 170 -10.49 -9.28 -16.54
N LYS A 171 -11.41 -9.92 -15.82
CA LYS A 171 -12.81 -10.07 -16.23
C LYS A 171 -13.52 -8.72 -16.33
N TYR A 172 -13.34 -7.83 -15.34
CA TYR A 172 -13.96 -6.50 -15.35
C TYR A 172 -13.50 -5.69 -16.55
N TYR A 173 -12.21 -5.67 -16.84
CA TYR A 173 -11.66 -4.94 -17.97
C TYR A 173 -11.75 -5.67 -19.30
N GLY A 174 -12.09 -6.96 -19.32
CA GLY A 174 -12.17 -7.78 -20.53
C GLY A 174 -10.80 -7.98 -21.18
N THR A 175 -9.78 -8.34 -20.39
CA THR A 175 -8.40 -8.57 -20.86
C THR A 175 -7.89 -9.94 -20.42
N GLU A 176 -7.02 -10.54 -21.24
CA GLU A 176 -6.25 -11.74 -20.89
C GLU A 176 -4.80 -11.42 -20.55
N ASN A 177 -4.40 -10.14 -20.62
CA ASN A 177 -3.06 -9.67 -20.31
C ASN A 177 -2.84 -9.63 -18.80
N ILE A 178 -2.54 -10.76 -18.20
CA ILE A 178 -2.31 -10.94 -16.77
C ILE A 178 -0.88 -11.40 -16.56
N TYR A 179 -0.12 -10.65 -15.75
CA TYR A 179 1.27 -10.96 -15.45
C TYR A 179 1.52 -10.93 -13.95
N GLU A 180 2.46 -11.74 -13.48
CA GLU A 180 2.96 -11.69 -12.11
C GLU A 180 4.42 -11.20 -12.14
N VAL A 181 4.67 -10.05 -11.50
CA VAL A 181 6.02 -9.48 -11.44
C VAL A 181 6.80 -10.16 -10.32
N GLU A 182 7.99 -10.67 -10.66
CA GLU A 182 8.90 -11.22 -9.67
C GLU A 182 9.34 -10.16 -8.67
N GLY A 183 9.22 -10.50 -7.40
CA GLY A 183 9.80 -9.74 -6.28
C GLY A 183 10.70 -10.65 -5.49
N TYR A 184 11.87 -10.15 -5.09
CA TYR A 184 12.71 -10.87 -4.17
C TYR A 184 12.26 -10.55 -2.74
N THR A 185 12.00 -11.60 -1.97
CA THR A 185 11.72 -11.51 -0.54
C THR A 185 12.61 -12.48 0.22
N TYR A 186 13.20 -12.01 1.31
CA TYR A 186 13.90 -12.88 2.24
C TYR A 186 12.92 -13.76 3.00
N PRO A 187 13.36 -14.91 3.51
CA PRO A 187 12.51 -15.78 4.33
C PRO A 187 11.93 -15.05 5.52
N ILE A 188 10.66 -15.32 5.82
CA ILE A 188 9.94 -14.80 6.99
C ILE A 188 9.56 -15.99 7.85
N GLU A 189 10.04 -16.01 9.08
CA GLU A 189 9.63 -16.98 10.08
C GLU A 189 8.28 -16.56 10.67
N GLU A 190 7.29 -17.45 10.60
CA GLU A 190 5.96 -17.19 11.16
C GLU A 190 5.84 -17.84 12.53
N ARG A 191 5.41 -17.06 13.51
CA ARG A 191 5.18 -17.50 14.89
C ARG A 191 3.79 -17.09 15.33
N PHE A 192 3.15 -17.92 16.15
CA PHE A 192 1.81 -17.68 16.67
C PHE A 192 1.76 -18.04 18.15
N LEU A 193 0.75 -17.51 18.86
CA LEU A 193 0.43 -17.98 20.19
C LEU A 193 -0.07 -19.43 20.13
N LYS A 194 0.14 -20.18 21.22
CA LYS A 194 -0.38 -21.54 21.33
C LYS A 194 -1.91 -21.55 21.37
N TYR A 195 -2.51 -20.53 21.98
CA TYR A 195 -3.95 -20.36 22.14
C TYR A 195 -4.31 -18.88 21.95
N ASP A 196 -5.54 -18.62 21.53
CA ASP A 196 -6.07 -17.25 21.49
C ASP A 196 -6.17 -16.65 22.89
N THR A 197 -6.11 -15.32 22.96
CA THR A 197 -6.13 -14.57 24.21
C THR A 197 -7.12 -13.42 24.14
N GLU A 198 -7.83 -13.16 25.23
CA GLU A 198 -8.63 -11.96 25.39
C GLU A 198 -7.75 -10.74 25.77
N ASN A 199 -6.61 -10.97 26.40
CA ASN A 199 -5.68 -9.92 26.83
C ASN A 199 -4.48 -9.76 25.89
N TYR A 200 -4.77 -9.48 24.62
CA TYR A 200 -3.73 -9.38 23.60
C TYR A 200 -2.75 -8.21 23.84
N TYR A 201 -3.10 -7.17 24.63
CA TYR A 201 -2.16 -6.09 24.98
C TYR A 201 -0.99 -6.61 25.81
N THR A 202 -1.32 -7.39 26.84
CA THR A 202 -0.32 -8.01 27.72
C THR A 202 0.52 -9.02 26.96
N GLU A 203 -0.08 -9.87 26.13
CA GLU A 203 0.64 -10.85 25.33
C GLU A 203 1.53 -10.19 24.27
N THR A 204 1.08 -9.11 23.65
CA THR A 204 1.91 -8.31 22.75
C THR A 204 3.19 -7.83 23.46
N ALA A 205 3.04 -7.27 24.67
CA ALA A 205 4.18 -6.78 25.43
C ALA A 205 5.07 -7.94 25.94
N ASN A 206 4.50 -9.09 26.35
CA ASN A 206 5.25 -10.29 26.72
C ASN A 206 6.11 -10.78 25.56
N VAL A 207 5.52 -10.91 24.37
CA VAL A 207 6.24 -11.33 23.16
C VAL A 207 7.38 -10.37 22.87
N ILE A 208 7.13 -9.05 22.84
CA ILE A 208 8.15 -8.05 22.52
C ILE A 208 9.32 -8.08 23.52
N ALA A 209 9.03 -8.25 24.82
CA ALA A 209 10.05 -8.33 25.85
C ALA A 209 10.96 -9.58 25.73
N THR A 210 10.48 -10.63 25.07
CA THR A 210 11.24 -11.89 24.87
C THR A 210 11.88 -12.02 23.49
N LEU A 211 11.66 -11.03 22.59
CA LEU A 211 12.22 -11.07 21.23
C LEU A 211 13.75 -10.96 21.25
N PRO A 212 14.43 -11.71 20.39
CA PRO A 212 15.89 -11.62 20.28
C PRO A 212 16.32 -10.23 19.75
N ASP A 213 17.48 -9.77 20.21
CA ASP A 213 18.16 -8.62 19.62
C ASP A 213 19.02 -9.08 18.43
N PRO A 214 19.28 -8.22 17.44
CA PRO A 214 18.82 -6.84 17.22
C PRO A 214 17.67 -6.77 16.21
N GLY A 215 16.98 -5.62 16.16
CA GLY A 215 16.06 -5.24 15.08
C GLY A 215 14.80 -4.56 15.58
N ASP A 216 14.33 -3.62 14.78
CA ASP A 216 13.14 -2.86 15.08
C ASP A 216 11.87 -3.71 14.96
N VAL A 217 10.85 -3.35 15.72
CA VAL A 217 9.57 -4.04 15.79
C VAL A 217 8.46 -3.12 15.30
N LEU A 218 7.64 -3.60 14.37
CA LEU A 218 6.39 -2.95 13.96
C LEU A 218 5.23 -3.73 14.55
N VAL A 219 4.40 -3.07 15.34
CA VAL A 219 3.25 -3.67 16.02
C VAL A 219 1.98 -3.13 15.40
N PHE A 220 1.16 -4.00 14.84
CA PHE A 220 -0.15 -3.61 14.33
C PHE A 220 -1.22 -3.71 15.42
N VAL A 221 -1.92 -2.60 15.65
CA VAL A 221 -3.02 -2.47 16.60
C VAL A 221 -4.23 -1.81 15.94
N ALA A 222 -5.42 -1.99 16.53
CA ALA A 222 -6.64 -1.50 15.91
C ALA A 222 -6.76 0.03 15.88
N GLY A 223 -6.32 0.73 16.93
CA GLY A 223 -6.45 2.19 17.01
C GLY A 223 -5.70 2.82 18.19
N GLN A 224 -5.98 4.10 18.48
CA GLN A 224 -5.23 4.87 19.49
C GLN A 224 -5.38 4.30 20.90
N ALA A 225 -6.59 3.94 21.33
CA ALA A 225 -6.80 3.36 22.66
C ALA A 225 -6.00 2.07 22.85
N GLU A 226 -5.90 1.27 21.80
CA GLU A 226 -5.12 0.04 21.77
C GLU A 226 -3.61 0.33 21.79
N MET A 227 -3.15 1.38 21.08
CA MET A 227 -1.76 1.86 21.18
C MET A 227 -1.41 2.23 22.61
N ASP A 228 -2.26 3.02 23.28
CA ASP A 228 -2.05 3.45 24.66
C ASP A 228 -2.01 2.27 25.65
N ASN A 229 -2.82 1.24 25.40
CA ASN A 229 -2.82 0.03 26.21
C ASN A 229 -1.53 -0.77 26.02
N VAL A 230 -1.12 -1.03 24.78
CA VAL A 230 0.14 -1.74 24.50
C VAL A 230 1.33 -0.95 25.04
N ARG A 231 1.38 0.37 24.84
CA ARG A 231 2.43 1.24 25.34
C ARG A 231 2.57 1.13 26.86
N ARG A 232 1.47 1.18 27.61
CA ARG A 232 1.48 1.02 29.08
C ARG A 232 2.05 -0.34 29.49
N GLU A 233 1.68 -1.39 28.79
CA GLU A 233 2.17 -2.75 29.07
C GLU A 233 3.67 -2.91 28.74
N LEU A 234 4.17 -2.23 27.71
CA LEU A 234 5.60 -2.20 27.36
C LEU A 234 6.41 -1.46 28.42
N VAL A 235 5.97 -0.28 28.86
CA VAL A 235 6.62 0.51 29.90
C VAL A 235 6.66 -0.25 31.24
N ARG A 236 5.61 -1.00 31.58
CA ARG A 236 5.59 -1.89 32.77
C ARG A 236 6.65 -2.99 32.72
N ARG A 237 7.21 -3.29 31.55
CA ARG A 237 8.27 -4.28 31.32
C ARG A 237 9.63 -3.62 31.09
N ASP A 238 9.79 -2.42 31.63
CA ASP A 238 11.04 -1.63 31.57
C ASP A 238 11.51 -1.31 30.14
N ILE A 239 10.59 -1.28 29.16
CA ILE A 239 10.89 -0.77 27.84
C ILE A 239 10.81 0.76 27.89
N PRO A 240 11.90 1.48 27.51
CA PRO A 240 11.93 2.93 27.55
C PRO A 240 10.85 3.55 26.68
N ASP A 241 10.13 4.54 27.21
CA ASP A 241 9.02 5.18 26.50
C ASP A 241 9.47 5.91 25.22
N GLU A 242 10.70 6.43 25.21
CA GLU A 242 11.33 7.03 24.04
C GLU A 242 11.61 6.05 22.89
N ALA A 243 11.66 4.74 23.17
CA ALA A 243 11.80 3.71 22.17
C ALA A 243 10.48 3.37 21.48
N ILE A 244 9.33 3.84 22.01
CA ILE A 244 7.99 3.52 21.53
C ILE A 244 7.47 4.67 20.67
N LEU A 245 7.35 4.43 19.38
CA LEU A 245 6.84 5.37 18.39
C LEU A 245 5.41 5.02 18.00
N GLU A 246 4.63 6.01 17.65
CA GLU A 246 3.25 5.82 17.17
C GLU A 246 3.15 6.20 15.69
N LEU A 247 2.33 5.46 14.97
CA LEU A 247 2.04 5.68 13.56
C LEU A 247 0.55 5.52 13.28
N ASN A 248 -0.13 6.64 13.13
CA ASN A 248 -1.54 6.72 12.77
C ASN A 248 -1.76 7.80 11.71
N LYS A 249 -2.96 7.88 11.18
CA LYS A 249 -3.31 8.85 10.12
C LYS A 249 -3.05 10.30 10.56
N ALA A 250 -3.37 10.65 11.81
CA ALA A 250 -3.20 12.02 12.31
C ALA A 250 -1.73 12.45 12.35
N ILE A 251 -0.80 11.54 12.65
CA ILE A 251 0.65 11.81 12.65
C ILE A 251 1.15 12.05 11.23
N ILE A 252 0.70 11.28 10.26
CA ILE A 252 1.09 11.43 8.86
C ILE A 252 0.51 12.73 8.27
N ASP A 253 -0.78 12.96 8.43
CA ASP A 253 -1.49 14.09 7.82
C ASP A 253 -0.99 15.44 8.34
N LYS A 254 -0.61 15.51 9.60
CA LYS A 254 -0.06 16.73 10.23
C LYS A 254 1.41 16.98 9.91
N GLY A 255 2.10 16.03 9.28
CA GLY A 255 3.55 16.13 9.09
C GLY A 255 4.32 16.22 10.41
N ASP A 256 3.86 15.51 11.44
CA ASP A 256 4.42 15.53 12.78
C ASP A 256 5.89 15.07 12.76
N LYS A 257 6.76 15.78 13.47
CA LYS A 257 8.19 15.43 13.61
C LYS A 257 8.40 14.01 14.16
N ARG A 258 7.43 13.45 14.89
CA ARG A 258 7.47 12.05 15.35
C ARG A 258 7.52 11.08 14.19
N PHE A 259 6.92 11.43 13.04
CA PHE A 259 6.97 10.60 11.85
C PHE A 259 8.40 10.41 11.32
N THR A 260 9.24 11.45 11.38
CA THR A 260 10.64 11.36 10.91
C THR A 260 11.47 10.39 11.74
N LYS A 261 11.19 10.23 13.03
CA LYS A 261 11.89 9.30 13.92
C LYS A 261 11.72 7.82 13.49
N ILE A 262 10.67 7.50 12.75
CA ILE A 262 10.44 6.14 12.23
C ILE A 262 11.57 5.71 11.30
N PHE A 263 12.16 6.65 10.57
CA PHE A 263 13.22 6.40 9.59
C PHE A 263 14.64 6.49 10.18
N MET A 264 14.81 7.01 11.39
CA MET A 264 16.09 7.05 12.10
C MET A 264 16.47 5.63 12.55
N SER A 265 17.76 5.36 12.72
CA SER A 265 18.21 4.13 13.37
C SER A 265 17.92 4.15 14.88
N ALA A 266 17.88 2.98 15.51
CA ALA A 266 17.76 2.89 16.97
C ALA A 266 18.96 3.55 17.69
N GLU A 267 20.16 3.47 17.08
CA GLU A 267 21.39 4.11 17.57
C GLU A 267 21.27 5.64 17.57
N GLU A 268 20.80 6.24 16.48
CA GLU A 268 20.55 7.71 16.39
C GLU A 268 19.53 8.19 17.43
N MET A 269 18.61 7.32 17.85
CA MET A 269 17.64 7.61 18.90
C MET A 269 18.16 7.31 20.31
N GLY A 270 19.35 6.71 20.44
CA GLY A 270 19.92 6.33 21.74
C GLY A 270 19.20 5.17 22.43
N VAL A 271 18.49 4.32 21.69
CA VAL A 271 17.74 3.17 22.19
C VAL A 271 18.27 1.86 21.61
N LYS A 272 18.04 0.75 22.31
CA LYS A 272 18.47 -0.57 21.81
C LYS A 272 17.69 -1.03 20.56
N ARG A 273 16.42 -0.65 20.50
CA ARG A 273 15.45 -1.06 19.48
C ARG A 273 14.30 -0.07 19.45
N LYS A 274 13.75 0.19 18.27
CA LYS A 274 12.50 0.93 18.13
C LYS A 274 11.32 -0.03 18.14
N ILE A 275 10.23 0.39 18.76
CA ILE A 275 8.94 -0.28 18.72
C ILE A 275 7.94 0.68 18.11
N ILE A 276 7.46 0.40 16.91
CA ILE A 276 6.54 1.26 16.18
C ILE A 276 5.14 0.68 16.31
N LEU A 277 4.28 1.32 17.09
CA LEU A 277 2.86 0.97 17.20
C LEU A 277 2.11 1.62 16.04
N ALA A 278 1.53 0.82 15.17
CA ALA A 278 0.87 1.30 13.95
C ALA A 278 -0.57 0.80 13.84
N THR A 279 -1.45 1.64 13.28
CA THR A 279 -2.74 1.17 12.75
C THR A 279 -2.55 0.60 11.35
N ASN A 280 -3.63 0.22 10.66
CA ASN A 280 -3.62 -0.21 9.26
C ASN A 280 -2.94 0.78 8.28
N VAL A 281 -2.70 2.01 8.70
CA VAL A 281 -1.87 2.99 7.97
C VAL A 281 -0.46 2.44 7.68
N GLY A 282 0.07 1.59 8.57
CA GLY A 282 1.36 0.94 8.40
C GLY A 282 1.37 -0.23 7.42
N GLU A 283 0.21 -0.71 6.97
CA GLU A 283 0.10 -1.89 6.10
C GLU A 283 0.63 -1.65 4.68
N THR A 284 0.53 -0.42 4.18
CA THR A 284 0.94 -0.08 2.82
C THR A 284 1.69 1.25 2.78
N GLY A 285 2.47 1.49 1.75
CA GLY A 285 3.06 2.79 1.43
C GLY A 285 4.33 3.17 2.20
N ILE A 286 4.59 2.62 3.37
CA ILE A 286 5.76 2.99 4.19
C ILE A 286 6.82 1.90 4.13
N THR A 287 8.07 2.29 3.90
CA THR A 287 9.22 1.39 4.09
C THR A 287 9.86 1.71 5.42
N TYR A 288 10.05 0.70 6.24
CA TYR A 288 10.65 0.81 7.56
C TYR A 288 12.09 0.34 7.47
N PRO A 289 13.09 1.24 7.49
CA PRO A 289 14.48 0.82 7.57
C PRO A 289 14.70 0.11 8.91
N TYR A 290 15.57 -0.88 8.90
CA TYR A 290 15.96 -1.65 10.10
C TYR A 290 14.88 -2.59 10.68
N LEU A 291 13.70 -2.70 10.05
CA LEU A 291 12.62 -3.55 10.52
C LEU A 291 12.97 -5.03 10.37
N LYS A 292 12.88 -5.77 11.47
CA LYS A 292 13.13 -7.21 11.52
C LYS A 292 11.92 -8.02 11.95
N ILE A 293 11.02 -7.42 12.70
CA ILE A 293 9.94 -8.13 13.37
C ILE A 293 8.63 -7.38 13.17
N VAL A 294 7.61 -8.09 12.75
CA VAL A 294 6.23 -7.65 12.76
C VAL A 294 5.48 -8.41 13.84
N VAL A 295 4.78 -7.70 14.68
CA VAL A 295 3.83 -8.23 15.66
C VAL A 295 2.43 -7.80 15.26
N ASP A 296 1.54 -8.75 15.07
CA ASP A 296 0.18 -8.50 14.59
C ASP A 296 -0.84 -8.91 15.65
N THR A 297 -1.63 -7.95 16.14
CA THR A 297 -2.70 -8.24 17.12
C THR A 297 -3.94 -8.89 16.50
N GLY A 298 -4.04 -8.93 15.16
CA GLY A 298 -5.17 -9.55 14.47
C GLY A 298 -6.42 -8.67 14.35
N TYR A 299 -6.35 -7.41 14.77
CA TYR A 299 -7.49 -6.50 14.77
C TYR A 299 -7.24 -5.23 13.97
N HIS A 300 -8.34 -4.65 13.48
CA HIS A 300 -8.40 -3.30 12.92
C HIS A 300 -9.68 -2.59 13.35
N LYS A 301 -9.71 -1.26 13.24
CA LYS A 301 -10.94 -0.48 13.39
C LYS A 301 -11.63 -0.36 12.05
N ASN A 302 -12.90 -0.70 12.07
CA ASN A 302 -13.79 -0.54 10.95
C ASN A 302 -14.83 0.54 11.26
N ASN A 303 -15.06 1.41 10.28
CA ASN A 303 -16.07 2.44 10.35
C ASN A 303 -17.34 1.92 9.66
N LEU A 304 -18.38 1.65 10.42
CA LEU A 304 -19.64 1.14 9.90
C LEU A 304 -20.68 2.25 9.89
N TYR A 305 -21.22 2.53 8.73
CA TYR A 305 -22.36 3.42 8.58
C TYR A 305 -23.67 2.68 8.84
N HIS A 306 -24.52 3.27 9.69
CA HIS A 306 -25.85 2.78 9.99
C HIS A 306 -26.89 3.70 9.35
N CYS A 307 -27.42 3.30 8.20
CA CYS A 307 -28.36 4.09 7.42
C CYS A 307 -29.66 4.44 8.19
N ASP A 308 -30.12 3.57 9.07
CA ASP A 308 -31.34 3.80 9.86
C ASP A 308 -31.22 4.98 10.83
N TYR A 309 -30.01 5.31 11.24
CA TYR A 309 -29.75 6.34 12.27
C TYR A 309 -28.85 7.47 11.76
N ASP A 310 -28.37 7.40 10.51
CA ASP A 310 -27.41 8.34 9.93
C ASP A 310 -26.17 8.55 10.82
N VAL A 311 -25.61 7.47 11.34
CA VAL A 311 -24.45 7.51 12.24
C VAL A 311 -23.37 6.54 11.82
N TYR A 312 -22.12 6.90 12.10
CA TYR A 312 -20.98 6.02 11.98
C TYR A 312 -20.59 5.46 13.34
N THR A 313 -20.29 4.18 13.40
CA THR A 313 -19.73 3.52 14.59
C THR A 313 -18.36 2.93 14.26
N LEU A 314 -17.41 3.11 15.19
CA LEU A 314 -16.10 2.47 15.12
C LEU A 314 -16.12 1.16 15.90
N LYS A 315 -15.85 0.07 15.23
CA LYS A 315 -15.81 -1.26 15.83
C LYS A 315 -14.45 -1.91 15.59
N ASN A 316 -13.92 -2.60 16.61
CA ASN A 316 -12.77 -3.47 16.44
C ASN A 316 -13.24 -4.79 15.81
N GLU A 317 -12.68 -5.13 14.67
CA GLU A 317 -12.99 -6.36 13.94
C GLU A 317 -11.72 -7.15 13.65
N PRO A 318 -11.78 -8.48 13.54
CA PRO A 318 -10.66 -9.26 13.04
C PRO A 318 -10.23 -8.77 11.64
N ILE A 319 -8.95 -8.83 11.40
CA ILE A 319 -8.42 -8.54 10.05
C ILE A 319 -8.75 -9.68 9.09
N SER A 320 -8.70 -9.41 7.79
CA SER A 320 -8.70 -10.46 6.78
C SER A 320 -7.31 -11.13 6.69
N TRP A 321 -7.29 -12.35 6.15
CA TRP A 321 -6.04 -13.03 5.77
C TRP A 321 -5.17 -12.14 4.87
N PHE A 322 -5.81 -11.42 3.99
CA PHE A 322 -5.16 -10.45 3.11
C PHE A 322 -4.40 -9.36 3.87
N SER A 323 -5.06 -8.70 4.86
CA SER A 323 -4.38 -7.72 5.72
C SER A 323 -3.22 -8.36 6.49
N ALA A 324 -3.39 -9.58 6.99
CA ALA A 324 -2.31 -10.30 7.65
C ALA A 324 -1.10 -10.52 6.72
N GLN A 325 -1.33 -10.87 5.43
CA GLN A 325 -0.26 -10.98 4.43
C GLN A 325 0.42 -9.63 4.16
N GLN A 326 -0.34 -8.53 4.09
CA GLN A 326 0.21 -7.18 3.92
C GLN A 326 1.09 -6.78 5.11
N ARG A 327 0.61 -7.04 6.34
CA ARG A 327 1.37 -6.81 7.59
C ARG A 327 2.65 -7.64 7.60
N LYS A 328 2.55 -8.94 7.33
CA LYS A 328 3.70 -9.85 7.21
C LYS A 328 4.71 -9.38 6.17
N GLY A 329 4.25 -8.91 5.02
CA GLY A 329 5.09 -8.38 3.94
C GLY A 329 5.82 -7.06 4.27
N ARG A 330 5.69 -6.52 5.49
CA ARG A 330 6.52 -5.40 5.95
C ARG A 330 7.94 -5.83 6.27
N VAL A 331 8.15 -7.07 6.72
CA VAL A 331 9.47 -7.72 6.90
C VAL A 331 9.84 -8.59 5.70
N GLY A 332 11.04 -9.12 5.67
CA GLY A 332 11.54 -9.93 4.56
C GLY A 332 11.92 -9.11 3.32
N ARG A 333 12.11 -7.80 3.43
CA ARG A 333 12.47 -6.90 2.30
C ARG A 333 13.96 -6.72 2.13
N GLU A 334 14.66 -6.42 3.21
CA GLU A 334 16.11 -6.14 3.21
C GLU A 334 16.91 -7.28 3.85
N SER A 335 16.24 -8.11 4.63
CA SER A 335 16.83 -9.25 5.36
C SER A 335 15.74 -10.20 5.82
N PRO A 336 16.10 -11.42 6.25
CA PRO A 336 15.16 -12.33 6.91
C PRO A 336 14.43 -11.64 8.08
N GLY A 337 13.16 -11.97 8.27
CA GLY A 337 12.31 -11.35 9.26
C GLY A 337 11.46 -12.35 10.04
N ILE A 338 10.80 -11.85 11.08
CA ILE A 338 9.86 -12.62 11.90
C ILE A 338 8.49 -11.94 11.83
N PHE A 339 7.47 -12.73 11.58
CA PHE A 339 6.08 -12.34 11.76
C PHE A 339 5.53 -13.08 12.98
N TYR A 340 4.97 -12.34 13.93
CA TYR A 340 4.39 -12.91 15.14
C TYR A 340 2.90 -12.53 15.26
N GLY A 341 2.00 -13.50 15.07
CA GLY A 341 0.56 -13.33 15.30
C GLY A 341 0.25 -13.46 16.80
N ILE A 342 -0.40 -12.45 17.39
CA ILE A 342 -0.90 -12.48 18.78
C ILE A 342 -2.27 -13.18 18.81
N TYR A 343 -2.35 -14.27 18.13
CA TYR A 343 -3.47 -15.19 18.00
C TYR A 343 -2.95 -16.57 17.62
N SER A 344 -3.80 -17.58 17.70
CA SER A 344 -3.40 -18.95 17.35
C SER A 344 -3.24 -19.13 15.83
N GLU A 345 -2.43 -20.11 15.43
CA GLU A 345 -2.31 -20.51 14.03
C GLU A 345 -3.66 -20.97 13.44
N GLU A 346 -4.51 -21.57 14.29
CA GLU A 346 -5.86 -21.98 13.91
C GLU A 346 -6.71 -20.77 13.53
N THR A 347 -6.68 -19.71 14.33
CA THR A 347 -7.36 -18.42 14.03
C THR A 347 -6.83 -17.80 12.77
N TYR A 348 -5.50 -17.77 12.57
CA TYR A 348 -4.89 -17.29 11.33
C TYR A 348 -5.43 -17.99 10.08
N ARG A 349 -5.57 -19.31 10.14
CA ARG A 349 -6.10 -20.12 9.01
C ARG A 349 -7.58 -19.92 8.76
N LYS A 350 -8.33 -19.43 9.74
CA LYS A 350 -9.78 -19.16 9.66
C LYS A 350 -10.11 -17.72 9.30
N LEU A 351 -9.12 -16.83 9.17
CA LEU A 351 -9.37 -15.45 8.76
C LEU A 351 -10.10 -15.41 7.41
N ASP A 352 -11.06 -14.50 7.30
CA ASP A 352 -11.71 -14.22 6.02
C ASP A 352 -10.69 -13.85 4.96
N GLN A 353 -10.84 -14.38 3.75
CA GLN A 353 -9.83 -14.21 2.70
C GLN A 353 -9.62 -12.74 2.34
N THR A 354 -10.71 -11.99 2.22
CA THR A 354 -10.71 -10.60 1.74
C THR A 354 -11.34 -9.66 2.77
N PRO A 355 -10.87 -8.41 2.83
CA PRO A 355 -11.55 -7.40 3.63
C PRO A 355 -12.95 -7.12 3.05
N THR A 356 -13.87 -6.68 3.89
CA THR A 356 -15.16 -6.17 3.44
C THR A 356 -14.93 -4.95 2.55
N VAL A 357 -15.60 -4.91 1.41
CA VAL A 357 -15.48 -3.80 0.45
C VAL A 357 -16.02 -2.53 1.09
N LYS A 358 -15.22 -1.48 1.10
CA LYS A 358 -15.53 -0.21 1.78
C LYS A 358 -16.85 0.44 1.32
N ILE A 359 -17.24 0.26 0.07
CA ILE A 359 -18.49 0.83 -0.45
C ILE A 359 -19.74 0.36 0.32
N TYR A 360 -19.69 -0.82 0.94
CA TYR A 360 -20.79 -1.30 1.79
C TYR A 360 -20.77 -0.70 3.21
N GLN A 361 -19.75 0.08 3.52
CA GLN A 361 -19.49 0.68 4.82
C GLN A 361 -19.66 2.20 4.81
N ASP A 362 -19.76 2.80 3.63
CA ASP A 362 -19.85 4.24 3.42
C ASP A 362 -21.29 4.67 3.06
N ASN A 363 -21.63 5.91 3.43
CA ASN A 363 -22.84 6.56 2.93
C ASN A 363 -22.60 6.99 1.47
N ILE A 364 -23.26 6.29 0.52
CA ILE A 364 -23.11 6.56 -0.92
C ILE A 364 -23.93 7.79 -1.33
N ASP A 365 -24.88 8.21 -0.51
CA ASP A 365 -25.78 9.33 -0.79
C ASP A 365 -25.25 10.69 -0.24
N ALA A 366 -24.07 10.71 0.37
CA ALA A 366 -23.47 11.88 1.01
C ALA A 366 -22.58 12.72 0.07
#